data_da6536e5cf5347a1442480a17de20f2f
#
_entry.id   da6536e5cf5347a1442480a17de20f2f
#
_cell.length_a   1.000
_cell.length_b   1.000
_cell.length_c   1.000
_cell.angle_alpha   90.00
_cell.angle_beta   90.00
_cell.angle_gamma   90.00
#
_symmetry.space_group_name_H-M   'P 1'
#
loop_
_entity.id
_entity.type
_entity.pdbx_description
1 polymer ?
#
loop_
_entity_poly.entity_id
_entity_poly.type
_entity_poly.pdbx_seq_one_letter_code
_entity_poly.pdbx_strand_id
1 'polypeptide(L)'
;MDVATERALAEADELELVTTGRVSGGPHTVRLRFAYDDGVVWLRTGERPSAPDASGIRRRTESDRTSDWLRNLEHDPHARVRIANAELPGLYEPSSDPAGDLRRAVELLRHKYGAEWVGDWYLDAGRIPVKVRLGV
;
A
#
# COMPACT_ATOMS: atom_id res chain seq x y z
N MET A 1 -1.64 -21.75 0.11
CA MET A 1 -0.41 -20.92 0.00
C MET A 1 0.76 -21.71 0.55
N ASP A 2 1.87 -21.74 -0.14
CA ASP A 2 3.01 -22.52 0.31
C ASP A 2 3.83 -21.80 1.40
N VAL A 3 4.71 -22.55 2.06
CA VAL A 3 5.50 -22.02 3.19
C VAL A 3 6.44 -20.89 2.75
N ALA A 4 7.02 -20.99 1.56
CA ALA A 4 7.93 -19.97 1.05
C ALA A 4 7.19 -18.65 0.81
N THR A 5 5.99 -18.72 0.26
CA THR A 5 5.16 -17.52 0.03
C THR A 5 4.70 -16.91 1.36
N GLU A 6 4.28 -17.71 2.31
CA GLU A 6 3.89 -17.22 3.64
C GLU A 6 5.06 -16.54 4.34
N ARG A 7 6.25 -17.12 4.25
CA ARG A 7 7.45 -16.52 4.82
C ARG A 7 7.78 -15.18 4.15
N ALA A 8 7.67 -15.11 2.82
CA ALA A 8 7.92 -13.87 2.10
C ALA A 8 6.93 -12.79 2.51
N LEU A 9 5.65 -13.14 2.69
CA LEU A 9 4.64 -12.19 3.17
C LEU A 9 4.95 -11.66 4.57
N ALA A 10 5.55 -12.49 5.42
CA ALA A 10 5.94 -12.07 6.76
C ALA A 10 7.23 -11.25 6.80
N GLU A 11 8.18 -11.55 5.94
CA GLU A 11 9.57 -11.07 6.07
C GLU A 11 10.06 -10.16 4.95
N ALA A 12 9.48 -10.22 3.75
CA ALA A 12 9.97 -9.43 2.64
C ALA A 12 9.78 -7.93 2.89
N ASP A 13 10.74 -7.14 2.44
CA ASP A 13 10.73 -5.70 2.65
C ASP A 13 9.69 -4.99 1.79
N GLU A 14 9.48 -5.47 0.57
CA GLU A 14 8.55 -4.89 -0.39
C GLU A 14 7.83 -5.97 -1.17
N LEU A 15 6.69 -5.61 -1.73
CA LEU A 15 5.98 -6.41 -2.71
C LEU A 15 5.68 -5.56 -3.94
N GLU A 16 5.28 -6.21 -5.03
CA GLU A 16 4.73 -5.52 -6.18
C GLU A 16 3.22 -5.68 -6.17
N LEU A 17 2.52 -4.55 -6.28
CA LEU A 17 1.07 -4.52 -6.40
C LEU A 17 0.72 -4.19 -7.83
N VAL A 18 -0.05 -5.05 -8.47
CA VAL A 18 -0.52 -4.84 -9.84
C VAL A 18 -2.01 -4.51 -9.81
N THR A 19 -2.34 -3.32 -10.27
CA THR A 19 -3.73 -2.86 -10.37
C THR A 19 -4.10 -2.69 -11.84
N THR A 20 -5.39 -2.55 -12.13
CA THR A 20 -5.86 -2.21 -13.47
C THR A 20 -5.97 -0.70 -13.59
N GLY A 21 -5.27 -0.13 -14.55
CA GLY A 21 -5.28 1.31 -14.79
C GLY A 21 -6.69 1.79 -15.13
N ARG A 22 -7.21 2.76 -14.39
CA ARG A 22 -8.55 3.29 -14.58
C ARG A 22 -8.74 4.04 -15.91
N VAL A 23 -7.64 4.49 -16.49
CA VAL A 23 -7.64 5.20 -17.76
C VAL A 23 -7.26 4.26 -18.91
N SER A 24 -6.14 3.55 -18.76
CA SER A 24 -5.61 2.70 -19.83
C SER A 24 -6.28 1.33 -19.92
N GLY A 25 -6.85 0.84 -18.81
CA GLY A 25 -7.35 -0.53 -18.71
C GLY A 25 -6.26 -1.58 -18.63
N GLY A 26 -5.01 -1.18 -18.72
CA GLY A 26 -3.87 -2.09 -18.64
C GLY A 26 -3.30 -2.23 -17.25
N PRO A 27 -2.33 -3.14 -17.06
CA PRO A 27 -1.72 -3.35 -15.76
C PRO A 27 -0.87 -2.16 -15.35
N HIS A 28 -0.97 -1.82 -14.06
CA HIS A 28 -0.17 -0.76 -13.44
C HIS A 28 0.52 -1.37 -12.23
N THR A 29 1.85 -1.40 -12.24
CA THR A 29 2.65 -2.05 -11.20
C THR A 29 3.34 -1.01 -10.33
N VAL A 30 3.26 -1.18 -9.03
CA VAL A 30 3.94 -0.33 -8.06
C VAL A 30 4.59 -1.20 -7.00
N ARG A 31 5.77 -0.78 -6.53
CA ARG A 31 6.49 -1.47 -5.46
C ARG A 31 6.22 -0.76 -4.16
N LEU A 32 5.79 -1.51 -3.14
CA LEU A 32 5.33 -0.94 -1.88
C LEU A 32 5.86 -1.71 -0.69
N ARG A 33 6.14 -1.00 0.39
CA ARG A 33 6.29 -1.60 1.71
C ARG A 33 4.92 -1.99 2.23
N PHE A 34 4.88 -3.02 3.05
CA PHE A 34 3.61 -3.61 3.46
C PHE A 34 3.75 -4.32 4.79
N ALA A 35 2.61 -4.63 5.40
CA ALA A 35 2.53 -5.60 6.49
C ALA A 35 1.46 -6.62 6.11
N TYR A 36 1.59 -7.84 6.61
CA TYR A 36 0.66 -8.92 6.33
C TYR A 36 0.10 -9.44 7.64
N ASP A 37 -1.20 -9.55 7.73
CA ASP A 37 -1.87 -10.07 8.92
C ASP A 37 -3.19 -10.72 8.52
N ASP A 38 -3.34 -11.97 8.92
CA ASP A 38 -4.61 -12.73 8.77
C ASP A 38 -5.20 -12.66 7.36
N GLY A 39 -4.38 -12.96 6.36
CA GLY A 39 -4.83 -13.00 4.97
C GLY A 39 -4.93 -11.64 4.29
N VAL A 40 -4.61 -10.57 4.99
CA VAL A 40 -4.73 -9.20 4.49
C VAL A 40 -3.37 -8.53 4.37
N VAL A 41 -3.11 -7.96 3.21
CA VAL A 41 -1.97 -7.08 3.01
C VAL A 41 -2.38 -5.67 3.39
N TRP A 42 -1.65 -5.08 4.32
CA TRP A 42 -1.87 -3.73 4.81
C TRP A 42 -0.87 -2.78 4.15
N LEU A 43 -1.41 -1.76 3.50
CA LEU A 43 -0.66 -0.75 2.77
C LEU A 43 -1.09 0.63 3.24
N ARG A 44 -0.36 1.63 2.83
CA ARG A 44 -0.80 3.02 3.02
C ARG A 44 -0.60 3.77 1.71
N THR A 45 -1.38 4.82 1.51
CA THR A 45 -1.19 5.70 0.37
C THR A 45 0.19 6.34 0.42
N GLY A 46 0.63 6.83 -0.73
CA GLY A 46 1.97 7.34 -0.92
C GLY A 46 2.46 8.33 0.12
N GLU A 47 3.53 9.03 -0.20
CA GLU A 47 4.18 9.95 0.72
C GLU A 47 3.30 11.15 1.07
N ARG A 48 3.68 11.88 2.12
CA ARG A 48 3.04 13.15 2.40
C ARG A 48 3.25 14.05 1.19
N PRO A 49 2.30 14.96 0.91
CA PRO A 49 2.47 15.90 -0.19
C PRO A 49 3.78 16.66 -0.08
N SER A 50 4.44 16.88 -1.21
CA SER A 50 5.65 17.66 -1.26
C SER A 50 5.39 19.10 -0.86
N ALA A 51 6.33 19.71 -0.14
CA ALA A 51 6.27 21.14 0.12
C ALA A 51 6.39 21.89 -1.22
N PRO A 52 5.74 23.05 -1.37
CA PRO A 52 5.93 23.89 -2.54
C PRO A 52 7.42 24.27 -2.67
N ASP A 53 7.90 24.38 -3.91
CA ASP A 53 9.26 24.83 -4.14
C ASP A 53 9.38 26.36 -3.89
N ALA A 54 10.56 26.92 -4.16
CA ALA A 54 10.83 28.34 -3.93
C ALA A 54 9.92 29.29 -4.70
N SER A 55 9.30 28.81 -5.78
CA SER A 55 8.34 29.59 -6.56
C SER A 55 6.90 29.47 -6.05
N GLY A 56 6.68 28.64 -5.03
CA GLY A 56 5.35 28.36 -4.51
C GLY A 56 4.57 27.33 -5.31
N ILE A 57 5.18 26.76 -6.32
CA ILE A 57 4.54 25.75 -7.16
C ILE A 57 4.82 24.36 -6.58
N ARG A 58 3.74 23.62 -6.34
CA ARG A 58 3.83 22.26 -5.88
C ARG A 58 4.01 21.34 -7.09
N ARG A 59 5.13 20.65 -7.13
CA ARG A 59 5.42 19.72 -8.21
C ARG A 59 4.92 18.33 -7.86
N ARG A 60 4.47 17.60 -8.88
CA ARG A 60 4.10 16.21 -8.71
C ARG A 60 5.38 15.39 -8.50
N THR A 61 5.39 14.64 -7.39
CA THR A 61 6.50 13.77 -7.02
C THR A 61 6.17 12.32 -7.33
N GLU A 62 7.16 11.46 -7.15
CA GLU A 62 6.96 10.01 -7.20
C GLU A 62 5.88 9.58 -6.21
N SER A 63 5.90 10.16 -5.02
CA SER A 63 4.91 9.89 -3.99
C SER A 63 3.49 10.27 -4.39
N ASP A 64 3.35 11.38 -5.09
CA ASP A 64 2.03 11.79 -5.58
C ASP A 64 1.51 10.81 -6.62
N ARG A 65 2.42 10.24 -7.43
CA ARG A 65 2.04 9.24 -8.42
C ARG A 65 1.62 7.91 -7.79
N THR A 66 2.20 7.55 -6.64
CA THR A 66 1.85 6.29 -5.99
C THR A 66 0.39 6.25 -5.54
N SER A 67 -0.24 7.40 -5.33
CA SER A 67 -1.66 7.44 -4.99
C SER A 67 -2.57 7.02 -6.16
N ASP A 68 -2.04 6.95 -7.37
CA ASP A 68 -2.80 6.46 -8.52
C ASP A 68 -3.20 4.99 -8.36
N TRP A 69 -2.39 4.19 -7.68
CA TRP A 69 -2.72 2.80 -7.44
C TRP A 69 -3.97 2.65 -6.55
N LEU A 70 -4.15 3.56 -5.58
CA LEU A 70 -5.38 3.54 -4.78
C LEU A 70 -6.59 3.90 -5.63
N ARG A 71 -6.49 4.91 -6.47
CA ARG A 71 -7.57 5.29 -7.38
C ARG A 71 -7.92 4.17 -8.34
N ASN A 72 -6.91 3.44 -8.81
CA ASN A 72 -7.13 2.27 -9.65
C ASN A 72 -7.92 1.20 -8.90
N LEU A 73 -7.57 0.94 -7.63
CA LEU A 73 -8.29 -0.02 -6.80
C LEU A 73 -9.71 0.41 -6.50
N GLU A 74 -9.95 1.69 -6.32
CA GLU A 74 -11.29 2.22 -6.11
C GLU A 74 -12.17 2.04 -7.35
N HIS A 75 -11.56 2.11 -8.53
CA HIS A 75 -12.24 1.89 -9.80
C HIS A 75 -12.45 0.41 -10.09
N ASP A 76 -11.43 -0.41 -9.87
CA ASP A 76 -11.48 -1.87 -10.01
C ASP A 76 -10.75 -2.50 -8.83
N PRO A 77 -11.47 -3.13 -7.90
CA PRO A 77 -10.87 -3.62 -6.66
C PRO A 77 -9.99 -4.85 -6.82
N HIS A 78 -10.00 -5.46 -7.99
CA HIS A 78 -9.18 -6.64 -8.24
C HIS A 78 -7.72 -6.24 -8.43
N ALA A 79 -6.84 -6.96 -7.75
CA ALA A 79 -5.40 -6.72 -7.81
C ALA A 79 -4.66 -8.04 -7.83
N ARG A 80 -3.36 -7.95 -8.08
CA ARG A 80 -2.46 -9.08 -7.94
C ARG A 80 -1.27 -8.64 -7.12
N VAL A 81 -0.82 -9.51 -6.25
CA VAL A 81 0.35 -9.27 -5.41
C VAL A 81 1.45 -10.20 -5.89
N ARG A 82 2.58 -9.61 -6.28
CA ARG A 82 3.77 -10.37 -6.66
C ARG A 82 4.78 -10.29 -5.54
N ILE A 83 5.17 -11.44 -5.03
CA ILE A 83 6.13 -11.54 -3.95
C ILE A 83 6.89 -12.85 -4.08
N ALA A 84 8.21 -12.79 -3.88
CA ALA A 84 9.10 -13.91 -4.19
C ALA A 84 8.84 -14.34 -5.63
N ASN A 85 8.56 -15.59 -5.91
CA ASN A 85 8.24 -16.07 -7.25
C ASN A 85 6.75 -16.38 -7.40
N ALA A 86 5.93 -15.83 -6.52
CA ALA A 86 4.49 -16.08 -6.52
C ALA A 86 3.71 -14.84 -6.98
N GLU A 87 2.56 -15.10 -7.58
CA GLU A 87 1.59 -14.07 -7.92
C GLU A 87 0.25 -14.49 -7.32
N LEU A 88 -0.31 -13.66 -6.45
CA LEU A 88 -1.51 -13.98 -5.69
C LEU A 88 -2.63 -13.03 -6.05
N PRO A 89 -3.85 -13.54 -6.26
CA PRO A 89 -4.99 -12.65 -6.46
C PRO A 89 -5.31 -11.93 -5.15
N GLY A 90 -5.77 -10.70 -5.28
CA GLY A 90 -6.16 -9.88 -4.14
C GLY A 90 -7.39 -9.06 -4.45
N LEU A 91 -8.11 -8.68 -3.40
CA LEU A 91 -9.29 -7.84 -3.50
C LEU A 91 -9.19 -6.68 -2.52
N TYR A 92 -9.28 -5.46 -3.05
CA TYR A 92 -9.30 -4.26 -2.23
C TYR A 92 -10.56 -4.24 -1.35
N GLU A 93 -10.36 -3.98 -0.06
CA GLU A 93 -11.46 -3.80 0.89
C GLU A 93 -11.51 -2.35 1.35
N PRO A 94 -12.56 -1.60 0.99
CA PRO A 94 -12.72 -0.24 1.50
C PRO A 94 -12.82 -0.23 3.03
N SER A 95 -12.24 0.78 3.64
CA SER A 95 -12.26 0.91 5.09
C SER A 95 -13.58 1.51 5.57
N SER A 96 -14.21 0.84 6.55
CA SER A 96 -15.39 1.37 7.23
C SER A 96 -15.01 2.18 8.46
N ASP A 97 -13.75 2.10 8.89
CA ASP A 97 -13.22 2.87 10.02
C ASP A 97 -11.80 3.33 9.67
N PRO A 98 -11.65 4.39 8.87
CA PRO A 98 -10.33 4.83 8.41
C PRO A 98 -9.35 5.14 9.53
N ALA A 99 -9.79 5.77 10.61
CA ALA A 99 -8.92 6.10 11.73
C ALA A 99 -8.42 4.86 12.46
N GLY A 100 -9.31 3.90 12.71
CA GLY A 100 -8.94 2.63 13.34
C GLY A 100 -8.04 1.80 12.47
N ASP A 101 -8.35 1.72 11.18
CA ASP A 101 -7.52 0.97 10.23
C ASP A 101 -6.14 1.62 10.07
N LEU A 102 -6.05 2.95 10.07
CA LEU A 102 -4.76 3.62 10.00
C LEU A 102 -3.91 3.30 11.22
N ARG A 103 -4.51 3.31 12.41
CA ARG A 103 -3.80 2.93 13.64
C ARG A 103 -3.30 1.48 13.55
N ARG A 104 -4.13 0.59 13.03
CA ARG A 104 -3.74 -0.81 12.86
C ARG A 104 -2.61 -0.98 11.85
N ALA A 105 -2.69 -0.29 10.73
CA ALA A 105 -1.64 -0.30 9.71
C ALA A 105 -0.32 0.22 10.28
N VAL A 106 -0.34 1.33 11.00
CA VAL A 106 0.84 1.91 11.62
C VAL A 106 1.44 0.95 12.64
N GLU A 107 0.61 0.30 13.44
CA GLU A 107 1.05 -0.67 14.43
C GLU A 107 1.77 -1.85 13.79
N LEU A 108 1.18 -2.42 12.73
CA LEU A 108 1.76 -3.53 12.00
C LEU A 108 3.07 -3.14 11.31
N LEU A 109 3.10 -1.98 10.69
CA LEU A 109 4.30 -1.49 10.00
C LEU A 109 5.41 -1.16 11.00
N ARG A 110 5.05 -0.57 12.14
CA ARG A 110 6.01 -0.28 13.21
C ARG A 110 6.63 -1.55 13.77
N HIS A 111 5.81 -2.58 13.94
CA HIS A 111 6.29 -3.86 14.41
C HIS A 111 7.28 -4.50 13.42
N LYS A 112 7.01 -4.36 12.14
CA LYS A 112 7.83 -4.96 11.09
C LYS A 112 9.11 -4.16 10.78
N TYR A 113 9.01 -2.84 10.67
CA TYR A 113 10.11 -1.99 10.20
C TYR A 113 10.79 -1.18 11.32
N GLY A 114 10.19 -1.11 12.49
CA GLY A 114 10.70 -0.36 13.62
C GLY A 114 10.03 1.00 13.77
N ALA A 115 10.02 1.49 15.01
CA ALA A 115 9.34 2.73 15.36
C ALA A 115 9.92 3.96 14.68
N GLU A 116 11.23 3.98 14.47
CA GLU A 116 11.92 5.10 13.84
C GLU A 116 11.48 5.32 12.39
N TRP A 117 11.23 4.24 11.69
CA TRP A 117 10.81 4.31 10.30
C TRP A 117 9.41 4.91 10.15
N VAL A 118 8.52 4.60 11.09
CA VAL A 118 7.13 5.05 11.02
C VAL A 118 7.00 6.50 11.48
N GLY A 119 7.50 6.85 12.66
CA GLY A 119 7.50 8.21 13.19
C GLY A 119 6.13 8.88 13.32
N ASP A 120 6.11 10.04 13.94
CA ASP A 120 4.86 10.77 14.19
C ASP A 120 4.26 11.36 12.92
N TRP A 121 5.09 11.79 11.98
CA TRP A 121 4.62 12.35 10.71
C TRP A 121 3.69 11.41 9.95
N TYR A 122 3.83 10.13 10.21
CA TYR A 122 3.03 9.10 9.56
C TYR A 122 1.55 9.25 9.88
N LEU A 123 1.24 9.61 11.12
CA LEU A 123 -0.13 9.83 11.55
C LEU A 123 -0.66 11.19 11.08
N ASP A 124 0.23 12.17 10.98
CA ASP A 124 -0.12 13.54 10.64
C ASP A 124 -0.24 13.81 9.15
N ALA A 125 0.21 12.89 8.32
CA ALA A 125 0.31 13.11 6.87
C ALA A 125 -0.99 12.88 6.09
N GLY A 126 -2.11 12.66 6.76
CA GLY A 126 -3.39 12.40 6.11
C GLY A 126 -3.37 11.13 5.26
N ARG A 127 -2.59 10.16 5.67
CA ARG A 127 -2.46 8.92 4.95
C ARG A 127 -3.68 8.04 5.11
N ILE A 128 -3.98 7.29 4.06
CA ILE A 128 -5.15 6.41 4.02
C ILE A 128 -4.66 4.97 4.14
N PRO A 129 -5.20 4.20 5.08
CA PRO A 129 -4.90 2.77 5.16
C PRO A 129 -5.57 2.04 3.99
N VAL A 130 -4.86 1.07 3.43
CA VAL A 130 -5.39 0.29 2.33
C VAL A 130 -5.24 -1.19 2.66
N LYS A 131 -6.32 -1.94 2.52
CA LYS A 131 -6.34 -3.37 2.78
C LYS A 131 -6.60 -4.12 1.49
N VAL A 132 -5.77 -5.12 1.22
CA VAL A 132 -5.96 -6.02 0.09
C VAL A 132 -6.01 -7.45 0.63
N ARG A 133 -7.16 -8.08 0.54
CA ARG A 133 -7.34 -9.46 0.99
C ARG A 133 -6.83 -10.41 -0.08
N LEU A 134 -5.95 -11.33 0.31
CA LEU A 134 -5.38 -12.30 -0.60
C LEU A 134 -6.22 -13.56 -0.73
N GLY A 135 -6.12 -14.21 -1.89
CA GLY A 135 -6.71 -15.52 -2.11
C GLY A 135 -8.20 -15.52 -2.43
N VAL A 136 -8.73 -14.40 -2.87
CA VAL A 136 -10.13 -14.28 -3.26
C VAL A 136 -10.31 -14.01 -4.73
#